data_af65c2d90ca6a47bfda0929382dfcfda
#
_entry.id   af65c2d90ca6a47bfda0929382dfcfda
#
_cell.length_a   1.000
_cell.length_b   1.000
_cell.length_c   1.000
_cell.angle_alpha   90.00
_cell.angle_beta   90.00
_cell.angle_gamma   90.00
#
_symmetry.space_group_name_H-M   'P 1'
#
loop_
_entity.id
_entity.type
_entity.pdbx_description
1 polymer ?
#
loop_
_entity_poly.entity_id
_entity_poly.type
_entity_poly.pdbx_seq_one_letter_code
_entity_poly.pdbx_strand_id
1 'polypeptide(L)'
;LQLFASRGGRLTVFSQRSPRAVRSLLGGVRLSAPALVCGGTLAYNFSEGSGTALCSFEGMEESVLKMLPSLSGVGIALQMRDGSTRAVRMSEGLVFHLKQEWTPFVLSNAADVKGEDVLRILFYQDKKQMPILPTLQKALGDAAAFLHAERLAQDTLVLTPGLVSGSAMLNTVCPPSGYAAEQLTVLAGCTQMLDLVHLAGESVVPADAAPELRLAANRMTLTDHDAGAAAELLYGMVRRAETSA
;
A
#
# COMPACT_ATOMS: atom_id res chain seq x y z
N LEU A 1 4.99 -0.45 19.62
CA LEU A 1 4.01 0.56 19.22
C LEU A 1 3.35 1.21 20.44
N GLN A 2 2.75 0.45 21.36
CA GLN A 2 2.04 1.01 22.53
C GLN A 2 2.96 1.88 23.41
N LEU A 3 4.16 1.39 23.72
CA LEU A 3 5.15 2.16 24.49
C LEU A 3 5.51 3.48 23.82
N PHE A 4 5.77 3.46 22.51
CA PHE A 4 6.07 4.67 21.74
C PHE A 4 4.91 5.67 21.79
N ALA A 5 3.68 5.21 21.55
CA ALA A 5 2.48 6.04 21.62
C ALA A 5 2.22 6.61 23.02
N SER A 6 2.41 5.81 24.09
CA SER A 6 2.22 6.26 25.49
C SER A 6 3.24 7.31 25.94
N ARG A 7 4.39 7.40 25.25
CA ARG A 7 5.42 8.42 25.47
C ARG A 7 5.26 9.65 24.56
N GLY A 8 4.06 9.82 23.96
CA GLY A 8 3.76 10.96 23.08
C GLY A 8 4.24 10.80 21.65
N GLY A 9 4.76 9.63 21.29
CA GLY A 9 5.16 9.32 19.91
C GLY A 9 3.97 9.36 18.97
N ARG A 10 4.10 10.03 17.84
CA ARG A 10 3.08 10.07 16.79
C ARG A 10 3.42 9.10 15.68
N LEU A 11 2.42 8.38 15.21
CA LEU A 11 2.58 7.26 14.31
C LEU A 11 1.52 7.27 13.23
N THR A 12 1.93 7.00 12.01
CA THR A 12 1.08 6.49 10.95
C THR A 12 1.74 5.31 10.26
N VAL A 13 1.04 4.67 9.32
CA VAL A 13 1.55 3.50 8.60
C VAL A 13 1.34 3.64 7.10
N PHE A 14 2.30 3.10 6.35
CA PHE A 14 2.15 2.77 4.94
C PHE A 14 1.97 1.26 4.80
N SER A 15 1.04 0.80 3.97
CA SER A 15 0.81 -0.62 3.75
C SER A 15 0.25 -0.92 2.37
N GLN A 16 0.68 -2.04 1.80
CA GLN A 16 0.06 -2.63 0.61
C GLN A 16 -1.33 -3.22 0.89
N ARG A 17 -1.65 -3.43 2.15
CA ARG A 17 -2.90 -4.10 2.58
C ARG A 17 -4.09 -3.15 2.58
N SER A 18 -5.30 -3.74 2.58
CA SER A 18 -6.55 -3.01 2.75
C SER A 18 -6.68 -2.41 4.15
N PRO A 19 -7.53 -1.38 4.36
CA PRO A 19 -7.76 -0.79 5.69
C PRO A 19 -8.18 -1.83 6.74
N ARG A 20 -8.99 -2.80 6.36
CA ARG A 20 -9.45 -3.87 7.27
C ARG A 20 -8.30 -4.75 7.75
N ALA A 21 -7.42 -5.16 6.84
CA ALA A 21 -6.25 -5.96 7.19
C ALA A 21 -5.30 -5.18 8.10
N VAL A 22 -5.05 -3.90 7.79
CA VAL A 22 -4.20 -3.03 8.63
C VAL A 22 -4.80 -2.85 10.03
N ARG A 23 -6.12 -2.64 10.15
CA ARG A 23 -6.78 -2.53 11.45
C ARG A 23 -6.54 -3.72 12.35
N SER A 24 -6.58 -4.94 11.80
CA SER A 24 -6.31 -6.17 12.56
C SER A 24 -4.89 -6.22 13.09
N LEU A 25 -3.91 -5.70 12.33
CA LEU A 25 -2.49 -5.70 12.71
C LEU A 25 -2.14 -4.60 13.73
N LEU A 26 -2.87 -3.51 13.76
CA LEU A 26 -2.60 -2.39 14.69
C LEU A 26 -2.86 -2.75 16.17
N GLY A 27 -3.66 -3.81 16.45
CA GLY A 27 -3.86 -4.29 17.82
C GLY A 27 -4.37 -3.22 18.79
N GLY A 28 -5.21 -2.29 18.32
CA GLY A 28 -5.75 -1.20 19.13
C GLY A 28 -4.86 0.05 19.24
N VAL A 29 -3.70 0.08 18.61
CA VAL A 29 -2.85 1.28 18.52
C VAL A 29 -3.59 2.34 17.69
N ARG A 30 -3.72 3.55 18.25
CA ARG A 30 -4.29 4.69 17.53
C ARG A 30 -3.20 5.36 16.68
N LEU A 31 -3.54 5.61 15.43
CA LEU A 31 -2.69 6.39 14.53
C LEU A 31 -2.95 7.90 14.75
N SER A 32 -1.91 8.69 14.57
CA SER A 32 -1.95 10.14 14.76
C SER A 32 -2.27 10.91 13.48
N ALA A 33 -2.29 10.21 12.35
CA ALA A 33 -2.62 10.74 11.03
C ALA A 33 -3.27 9.62 10.19
N PRO A 34 -3.90 9.93 9.05
CA PRO A 34 -4.42 8.92 8.14
C PRO A 34 -3.33 7.92 7.75
N ALA A 35 -3.69 6.64 7.70
CA ALA A 35 -2.82 5.59 7.19
C ALA A 35 -2.81 5.61 5.65
N LEU A 36 -1.65 5.44 5.05
CA LEU A 36 -1.51 5.21 3.62
C LEU A 36 -1.66 3.72 3.36
N VAL A 37 -2.81 3.30 2.90
CA VAL A 37 -3.17 1.90 2.65
C VAL A 37 -3.38 1.61 1.18
N CYS A 38 -3.58 0.36 0.82
CA CYS A 38 -3.72 -0.05 -0.58
C CYS A 38 -2.53 0.44 -1.45
N GLY A 39 -1.29 0.33 -0.94
CA GLY A 39 -0.09 0.80 -1.64
C GLY A 39 0.00 2.31 -1.79
N GLY A 40 -0.60 3.06 -0.86
CA GLY A 40 -0.61 4.52 -0.89
C GLY A 40 -1.71 5.15 -1.76
N THR A 41 -2.57 4.35 -2.38
CA THR A 41 -3.69 4.87 -3.20
C THR A 41 -4.86 5.42 -2.36
N LEU A 42 -4.89 5.09 -1.07
CA LEU A 42 -5.92 5.52 -0.13
C LEU A 42 -5.29 6.02 1.18
N ALA A 43 -5.56 7.26 1.52
CA ALA A 43 -5.29 7.79 2.86
C ALA A 43 -6.52 7.53 3.73
N TYR A 44 -6.41 6.63 4.72
CA TYR A 44 -7.55 6.15 5.49
C TYR A 44 -7.49 6.58 6.95
N ASN A 45 -8.51 7.28 7.43
CA ASN A 45 -8.66 7.68 8.82
C ASN A 45 -9.42 6.59 9.59
N PHE A 46 -8.70 5.86 10.43
CA PHE A 46 -9.30 4.77 11.22
C PHE A 46 -10.27 5.24 12.31
N SER A 47 -10.14 6.47 12.79
CA SER A 47 -11.05 7.02 13.80
C SER A 47 -12.40 7.43 13.20
N GLU A 48 -12.40 7.91 11.97
CA GLU A 48 -13.60 8.32 11.25
C GLU A 48 -14.22 7.20 10.42
N GLY A 49 -13.43 6.17 10.10
CA GLY A 49 -13.86 5.08 9.23
C GLY A 49 -14.00 5.49 7.77
N SER A 50 -13.30 6.56 7.35
CA SER A 50 -13.37 7.16 6.02
C SER A 50 -11.99 7.30 5.39
N GLY A 51 -11.93 7.46 4.07
CA GLY A 51 -10.67 7.61 3.35
C GLY A 51 -10.74 8.58 2.18
N THR A 52 -9.60 9.21 1.87
CA THR A 52 -9.39 10.05 0.69
C THR A 52 -8.60 9.25 -0.34
N ALA A 53 -9.19 9.05 -1.52
CA ALA A 53 -8.52 8.42 -2.65
C ALA A 53 -7.47 9.38 -3.25
N LEU A 54 -6.27 8.87 -3.52
CA LEU A 54 -5.19 9.60 -4.16
C LEU A 54 -5.12 9.34 -5.66
N CYS A 55 -5.80 8.31 -6.14
CA CYS A 55 -6.03 8.01 -7.55
C CYS A 55 -7.31 7.18 -7.71
N SER A 56 -7.87 7.12 -8.92
CA SER A 56 -9.00 6.24 -9.25
C SER A 56 -9.02 5.94 -10.74
N PHE A 57 -9.76 4.90 -11.14
CA PHE A 57 -9.99 4.53 -12.55
C PHE A 57 -11.14 5.31 -13.19
N GLU A 58 -11.47 6.48 -12.68
CA GLU A 58 -12.49 7.38 -13.26
C GLU A 58 -12.19 7.66 -14.74
N GLY A 59 -13.18 7.49 -15.59
CA GLY A 59 -13.05 7.63 -17.04
C GLY A 59 -12.34 6.48 -17.76
N MET A 60 -11.95 5.43 -17.04
CA MET A 60 -11.29 4.24 -17.60
C MET A 60 -12.19 2.99 -17.59
N GLU A 61 -13.50 3.15 -17.37
CA GLU A 61 -14.44 2.03 -17.24
C GLU A 61 -14.47 1.17 -18.51
N GLU A 62 -14.56 1.83 -19.69
CA GLU A 62 -14.63 1.13 -20.97
C GLU A 62 -13.30 0.46 -21.34
N SER A 63 -12.20 1.18 -21.18
CA SER A 63 -10.88 0.74 -21.63
C SER A 63 -10.22 -0.26 -20.69
N VAL A 64 -10.57 -0.25 -19.40
CA VAL A 64 -9.94 -1.09 -18.39
C VAL A 64 -10.94 -2.03 -17.71
N LEU A 65 -11.97 -1.52 -17.03
CA LEU A 65 -12.80 -2.37 -16.18
C LEU A 65 -13.63 -3.38 -16.98
N LYS A 66 -14.20 -2.98 -18.12
CA LYS A 66 -14.99 -3.88 -18.97
C LYS A 66 -14.19 -4.97 -19.66
N MET A 67 -12.87 -4.80 -19.78
CA MET A 67 -12.03 -5.84 -20.37
C MET A 67 -11.61 -6.92 -19.35
N LEU A 68 -11.68 -6.65 -18.04
CA LEU A 68 -11.24 -7.59 -17.01
C LEU A 68 -11.86 -8.99 -17.13
N PRO A 69 -13.17 -9.15 -17.44
CA PRO A 69 -13.77 -10.47 -17.62
C PRO A 69 -13.19 -11.28 -18.78
N SER A 70 -12.55 -10.63 -19.78
CA SER A 70 -11.96 -11.32 -20.93
C SER A 70 -10.61 -11.97 -20.61
N LEU A 71 -9.95 -11.55 -19.53
CA LEU A 71 -8.66 -12.10 -19.10
C LEU A 71 -8.87 -13.48 -18.50
N SER A 72 -8.29 -14.51 -19.10
CA SER A 72 -8.35 -15.90 -18.61
C SER A 72 -7.14 -16.23 -17.74
N GLY A 73 -7.31 -17.20 -16.85
CA GLY A 73 -6.19 -17.78 -16.11
C GLY A 73 -5.61 -16.95 -14.98
N VAL A 74 -6.32 -15.92 -14.53
CA VAL A 74 -5.92 -15.09 -13.41
C VAL A 74 -7.10 -14.83 -12.48
N GLY A 75 -6.84 -14.77 -11.18
CA GLY A 75 -7.76 -14.18 -10.23
C GLY A 75 -7.67 -12.66 -10.28
N ILE A 76 -8.80 -11.96 -10.15
CA ILE A 76 -8.86 -10.50 -10.24
C ILE A 76 -9.67 -9.96 -9.07
N ALA A 77 -9.09 -9.02 -8.34
CA ALA A 77 -9.75 -8.28 -7.28
C ALA A 77 -9.55 -6.77 -7.44
N LEU A 78 -10.57 -6.00 -7.10
CA LEU A 78 -10.58 -4.55 -7.07
C LEU A 78 -10.48 -4.09 -5.61
N GLN A 79 -9.57 -3.17 -5.33
CA GLN A 79 -9.56 -2.45 -4.06
C GLN A 79 -10.30 -1.13 -4.23
N MET A 80 -11.27 -0.90 -3.35
CA MET A 80 -12.25 0.16 -3.50
C MET A 80 -11.97 1.34 -2.59
N ARG A 81 -12.50 2.51 -2.95
CA ARG A 81 -12.43 3.76 -2.19
C ARG A 81 -12.99 3.64 -0.76
N ASP A 82 -14.02 2.82 -0.57
CA ASP A 82 -14.61 2.53 0.74
C ASP A 82 -13.76 1.57 1.60
N GLY A 83 -12.60 1.17 1.09
CA GLY A 83 -11.69 0.23 1.73
C GLY A 83 -12.09 -1.24 1.59
N SER A 84 -13.18 -1.53 0.86
CA SER A 84 -13.58 -2.91 0.56
C SER A 84 -12.75 -3.52 -0.56
N THR A 85 -12.81 -4.86 -0.68
CA THR A 85 -12.21 -5.60 -1.78
C THR A 85 -13.30 -6.36 -2.50
N ARG A 86 -13.37 -6.21 -3.82
CA ARG A 86 -14.33 -6.89 -4.68
C ARG A 86 -13.61 -7.86 -5.61
N ALA A 87 -13.92 -9.14 -5.51
CA ALA A 87 -13.39 -10.17 -6.41
C ALA A 87 -14.29 -10.26 -7.63
N VAL A 88 -13.74 -9.95 -8.81
CA VAL A 88 -14.47 -9.99 -10.09
C VAL A 88 -14.19 -11.27 -10.87
N ARG A 89 -13.09 -11.93 -10.58
CA ARG A 89 -12.75 -13.26 -11.08
C ARG A 89 -12.04 -14.05 -9.99
N MET A 90 -12.63 -15.17 -9.64
CA MET A 90 -12.06 -16.05 -8.62
C MET A 90 -11.01 -16.98 -9.22
N SER A 91 -9.95 -17.23 -8.46
CA SER A 91 -9.02 -18.36 -8.64
C SER A 91 -8.61 -18.88 -7.27
N GLU A 92 -8.10 -20.10 -7.20
CA GLU A 92 -7.62 -20.67 -5.93
C GLU A 92 -6.50 -19.83 -5.34
N GLY A 93 -5.58 -19.36 -6.19
CA GLY A 93 -4.48 -18.50 -5.78
C GLY A 93 -4.94 -17.16 -5.23
N LEU A 94 -5.93 -16.51 -5.86
CA LEU A 94 -6.49 -15.26 -5.35
C LEU A 94 -7.14 -15.45 -3.97
N VAL A 95 -7.94 -16.53 -3.82
CA VAL A 95 -8.57 -16.83 -2.52
C VAL A 95 -7.54 -17.07 -1.44
N PHE A 96 -6.49 -17.82 -1.76
CA PHE A 96 -5.40 -18.07 -0.83
C PHE A 96 -4.68 -16.77 -0.44
N HIS A 97 -4.33 -15.94 -1.42
CA HIS A 97 -3.69 -14.64 -1.20
C HIS A 97 -4.53 -13.72 -0.32
N LEU A 98 -5.82 -13.54 -0.64
CA LEU A 98 -6.71 -12.68 0.15
C LEU A 98 -6.89 -13.17 1.59
N LYS A 99 -6.90 -14.49 1.80
CA LYS A 99 -6.93 -15.08 3.15
C LYS A 99 -5.62 -14.85 3.91
N GLN A 100 -4.48 -15.04 3.28
CA GLN A 100 -3.15 -14.76 3.87
C GLN A 100 -3.03 -13.29 4.29
N GLU A 101 -3.56 -12.38 3.48
CA GLU A 101 -3.56 -10.94 3.74
C GLU A 101 -4.67 -10.49 4.70
N TRP A 102 -5.47 -11.42 5.26
CA TRP A 102 -6.62 -11.10 6.13
C TRP A 102 -7.59 -10.10 5.48
N THR A 103 -7.72 -10.16 4.16
CA THR A 103 -8.54 -9.26 3.36
C THR A 103 -9.89 -9.91 3.05
N PRO A 104 -10.97 -9.53 3.74
CA PRO A 104 -12.31 -9.98 3.37
C PRO A 104 -12.71 -9.37 2.03
N PHE A 105 -13.44 -10.14 1.24
CA PHE A 105 -13.88 -9.71 -0.08
C PHE A 105 -15.34 -10.12 -0.33
N VAL A 106 -15.96 -9.44 -1.30
CA VAL A 106 -17.25 -9.80 -1.85
C VAL A 106 -17.13 -10.07 -3.35
N LEU A 107 -17.97 -10.99 -3.87
CA LEU A 107 -18.04 -11.22 -5.30
C LEU A 107 -18.76 -10.05 -5.98
N SER A 108 -18.26 -9.62 -7.11
CA SER A 108 -18.84 -8.54 -7.89
C SER A 108 -18.65 -8.78 -9.39
N ASN A 109 -19.51 -8.17 -10.20
CA ASN A 109 -19.28 -8.08 -11.63
C ASN A 109 -18.52 -6.78 -11.92
N ALA A 110 -17.47 -6.84 -12.73
CA ALA A 110 -16.68 -5.66 -13.10
C ALA A 110 -17.51 -4.59 -13.82
N ALA A 111 -18.56 -5.00 -14.55
CA ALA A 111 -19.46 -4.09 -15.25
C ALA A 111 -20.33 -3.23 -14.31
N ASP A 112 -20.53 -3.68 -13.07
CA ASP A 112 -21.38 -3.00 -12.08
C ASP A 112 -20.56 -2.04 -11.18
N VAL A 113 -19.26 -1.90 -11.46
CA VAL A 113 -18.34 -1.11 -10.63
C VAL A 113 -18.01 0.20 -11.35
N LYS A 114 -18.16 1.33 -10.65
CA LYS A 114 -17.76 2.64 -11.17
C LYS A 114 -16.25 2.84 -11.02
N GLY A 115 -15.60 3.39 -12.05
CA GLY A 115 -14.16 3.64 -12.05
C GLY A 115 -13.69 4.57 -10.95
N GLU A 116 -14.50 5.58 -10.62
CA GLU A 116 -14.23 6.52 -9.53
C GLU A 116 -14.07 5.85 -8.16
N ASP A 117 -14.66 4.68 -7.96
CA ASP A 117 -14.58 3.91 -6.72
C ASP A 117 -13.42 2.90 -6.71
N VAL A 118 -12.79 2.63 -7.86
CA VAL A 118 -11.69 1.66 -7.98
C VAL A 118 -10.36 2.38 -7.82
N LEU A 119 -9.57 1.96 -6.83
CA LEU A 119 -8.25 2.55 -6.57
C LEU A 119 -7.14 1.76 -7.24
N ARG A 120 -7.24 0.43 -7.23
CA ARG A 120 -6.28 -0.45 -7.86
C ARG A 120 -6.87 -1.82 -8.17
N ILE A 121 -6.27 -2.51 -9.12
CA ILE A 121 -6.65 -3.83 -9.57
C ILE A 121 -5.53 -4.80 -9.24
N LEU A 122 -5.86 -5.87 -8.53
CA LEU A 122 -4.95 -6.96 -8.19
C LEU A 122 -5.18 -8.10 -9.17
N PHE A 123 -4.11 -8.56 -9.79
CA PHE A 123 -4.09 -9.78 -10.62
C PHE A 123 -3.27 -10.83 -9.91
N TYR A 124 -3.87 -11.97 -9.66
CA TYR A 124 -3.19 -13.13 -9.09
C TYR A 124 -3.05 -14.22 -10.15
N GLN A 125 -1.82 -14.56 -10.51
CA GLN A 125 -1.50 -15.56 -11.52
C GLN A 125 -1.29 -16.92 -10.86
N ASP A 126 -2.04 -17.93 -11.27
CA ASP A 126 -1.81 -19.30 -10.83
C ASP A 126 -0.50 -19.85 -11.44
N LYS A 127 0.26 -20.60 -10.64
CA LYS A 127 1.69 -20.98 -10.85
C LYS A 127 2.04 -21.67 -12.19
N LYS A 128 1.06 -22.03 -13.01
CA LYS A 128 1.27 -22.80 -14.26
C LYS A 128 0.97 -21.99 -15.53
N GLN A 129 0.76 -20.69 -15.42
CA GLN A 129 0.30 -19.90 -16.57
C GLN A 129 1.36 -18.94 -17.09
N MET A 130 1.16 -18.47 -18.33
CA MET A 130 2.02 -17.47 -18.93
C MET A 130 2.00 -16.15 -18.15
N PRO A 131 3.10 -15.37 -18.14
CA PRO A 131 3.14 -14.08 -17.45
C PRO A 131 1.98 -13.18 -17.86
N ILE A 132 1.21 -12.69 -16.89
CA ILE A 132 0.01 -11.86 -17.14
C ILE A 132 0.35 -10.51 -17.79
N LEU A 133 1.52 -9.93 -17.49
CA LEU A 133 1.86 -8.57 -17.90
C LEU A 133 1.83 -8.37 -19.44
N PRO A 134 2.43 -9.23 -20.27
CA PRO A 134 2.33 -9.08 -21.72
C PRO A 134 0.88 -9.20 -22.24
N THR A 135 0.10 -10.11 -21.67
CA THR A 135 -1.31 -10.29 -22.02
C THR A 135 -2.11 -9.05 -21.65
N LEU A 136 -1.87 -8.49 -20.46
CA LEU A 136 -2.52 -7.28 -19.96
C LEU A 136 -2.16 -6.08 -20.83
N GLN A 137 -0.88 -5.87 -21.15
CA GLN A 137 -0.43 -4.78 -22.02
C GLN A 137 -1.09 -4.82 -23.40
N LYS A 138 -1.18 -6.03 -23.99
CA LYS A 138 -1.87 -6.23 -25.26
C LYS A 138 -3.36 -5.93 -25.18
N ALA A 139 -4.01 -6.33 -24.09
CA ALA A 139 -5.44 -6.12 -23.90
C ALA A 139 -5.81 -4.65 -23.60
N LEU A 140 -4.93 -3.94 -22.90
CA LEU A 140 -5.11 -2.53 -22.56
C LEU A 140 -4.84 -1.58 -23.76
N GLY A 141 -4.02 -2.01 -24.74
CA GLY A 141 -3.67 -1.15 -25.86
C GLY A 141 -3.12 0.21 -25.41
N ASP A 142 -3.67 1.30 -25.97
CA ASP A 142 -3.24 2.67 -25.67
C ASP A 142 -3.49 3.07 -24.21
N ALA A 143 -4.47 2.47 -23.54
CA ALA A 143 -4.74 2.75 -22.12
C ALA A 143 -3.57 2.34 -21.21
N ALA A 144 -2.71 1.42 -21.65
CA ALA A 144 -1.54 1.00 -20.88
C ALA A 144 -0.56 2.15 -20.60
N ALA A 145 -0.52 3.18 -21.44
CA ALA A 145 0.36 4.35 -21.27
C ALA A 145 -0.02 5.22 -20.05
N PHE A 146 -1.25 5.12 -19.59
CA PHE A 146 -1.79 5.90 -18.45
C PHE A 146 -1.83 5.09 -17.15
N LEU A 147 -1.35 3.86 -17.19
CA LEU A 147 -1.42 2.93 -16.09
C LEU A 147 -0.04 2.55 -15.59
N HIS A 148 0.08 2.42 -14.29
CA HIS A 148 1.29 1.88 -13.65
C HIS A 148 1.03 0.43 -13.23
N ALA A 149 1.90 -0.47 -13.71
CA ALA A 149 1.85 -1.89 -13.39
C ALA A 149 3.03 -2.26 -12.50
N GLU A 150 2.75 -2.77 -11.33
CA GLU A 150 3.76 -3.14 -10.34
C GLU A 150 3.64 -4.62 -9.97
N ARG A 151 4.77 -5.31 -9.87
CA ARG A 151 4.83 -6.68 -9.39
C ARG A 151 5.11 -6.68 -7.89
N LEU A 152 4.12 -7.05 -7.08
CA LEU A 152 4.27 -7.16 -5.62
C LEU A 152 4.92 -8.48 -5.19
N ALA A 153 4.67 -9.55 -5.94
CA ALA A 153 5.25 -10.87 -5.73
C ALA A 153 5.41 -11.59 -7.07
N GLN A 154 5.99 -12.78 -7.07
CA GLN A 154 6.21 -13.55 -8.30
C GLN A 154 4.89 -13.81 -9.06
N ASP A 155 3.79 -13.96 -8.35
CA ASP A 155 2.46 -14.32 -8.84
C ASP A 155 1.42 -13.20 -8.70
N THR A 156 1.80 -12.04 -8.16
CA THR A 156 0.89 -10.92 -7.90
C THR A 156 1.33 -9.67 -8.64
N LEU A 157 0.47 -9.18 -9.52
CA LEU A 157 0.60 -7.90 -10.22
C LEU A 157 -0.49 -6.94 -9.75
N VAL A 158 -0.12 -5.69 -9.58
CA VAL A 158 -1.07 -4.60 -9.28
C VAL A 158 -1.06 -3.59 -10.41
N LEU A 159 -2.23 -3.11 -10.76
CA LEU A 159 -2.43 -2.03 -11.71
C LEU A 159 -3.07 -0.84 -11.00
N THR A 160 -2.51 0.34 -11.21
CA THR A 160 -3.02 1.62 -10.71
C THR A 160 -3.16 2.63 -11.84
N PRO A 161 -4.07 3.60 -11.74
CA PRO A 161 -4.18 4.70 -12.71
C PRO A 161 -3.06 5.72 -12.46
N GLY A 162 -1.87 5.41 -12.95
CA GLY A 162 -0.67 6.19 -12.71
C GLY A 162 0.03 5.83 -11.39
N LEU A 163 1.15 6.50 -11.13
CA LEU A 163 1.94 6.36 -9.91
C LEU A 163 1.51 7.43 -8.90
N VAL A 164 1.16 7.01 -7.69
CA VAL A 164 0.93 7.97 -6.59
C VAL A 164 2.29 8.40 -6.05
N SER A 165 2.63 9.68 -6.20
CA SER A 165 3.92 10.21 -5.76
C SER A 165 4.02 10.28 -4.24
N GLY A 166 5.26 10.18 -3.71
CA GLY A 166 5.53 10.35 -2.29
C GLY A 166 5.07 11.72 -1.77
N SER A 167 5.20 12.78 -2.57
CA SER A 167 4.71 14.11 -2.20
C SER A 167 3.18 14.16 -2.06
N ALA A 168 2.42 13.51 -2.94
CA ALA A 168 0.96 13.40 -2.79
C ALA A 168 0.58 12.65 -1.51
N MET A 169 1.30 11.57 -1.19
CA MET A 169 1.12 10.83 0.06
C MET A 169 1.40 11.70 1.29
N LEU A 170 2.53 12.43 1.31
CA LEU A 170 2.90 13.30 2.43
C LEU A 170 1.93 14.45 2.61
N ASN A 171 1.40 15.03 1.54
CA ASN A 171 0.40 16.09 1.60
C ASN A 171 -0.92 15.65 2.27
N THR A 172 -1.21 14.35 2.32
CA THR A 172 -2.37 13.82 3.05
C THR A 172 -2.08 13.44 4.50
N VAL A 173 -0.82 13.19 4.84
CA VAL A 173 -0.40 12.77 6.19
C VAL A 173 0.09 13.94 7.03
N CYS A 174 0.91 14.82 6.45
CA CYS A 174 1.58 15.90 7.20
C CYS A 174 0.60 16.94 7.74
N PRO A 175 -0.32 17.55 6.96
CA PRO A 175 -1.22 18.57 7.50
C PRO A 175 -2.09 18.09 8.66
N PRO A 176 -2.76 16.91 8.60
CA PRO A 176 -3.52 16.39 9.72
C PRO A 176 -2.66 16.06 10.95
N SER A 177 -1.39 15.70 10.76
CA SER A 177 -0.46 15.41 11.86
C SER A 177 0.09 16.66 12.53
N GLY A 178 0.06 17.81 11.85
CA GLY A 178 0.68 19.06 12.29
C GLY A 178 2.19 19.07 12.14
N TYR A 179 2.78 18.18 11.33
CA TYR A 179 4.21 18.10 11.05
C TYR A 179 4.51 18.34 9.57
N ALA A 180 5.68 18.91 9.29
CA ALA A 180 6.25 18.97 7.96
C ALA A 180 6.98 17.66 7.61
N ALA A 181 7.22 17.42 6.32
CA ALA A 181 7.89 16.20 5.85
C ALA A 181 9.29 16.03 6.47
N GLU A 182 10.01 17.13 6.67
CA GLU A 182 11.34 17.19 7.27
C GLU A 182 11.38 16.77 8.74
N GLN A 183 10.23 16.72 9.40
CA GLN A 183 10.08 16.27 10.78
C GLN A 183 9.70 14.79 10.88
N LEU A 184 9.46 14.11 9.75
CA LEU A 184 9.10 12.70 9.71
C LEU A 184 10.33 11.82 9.73
N THR A 185 10.24 10.73 10.49
CA THR A 185 11.11 9.56 10.35
C THR A 185 10.33 8.47 9.63
N VAL A 186 10.82 8.03 8.48
CA VAL A 186 10.24 6.95 7.69
C VAL A 186 11.03 5.67 7.89
N LEU A 187 10.37 4.59 8.29
CA LEU A 187 10.92 3.23 8.23
C LEU A 187 10.38 2.56 6.95
N ALA A 188 11.23 2.40 5.95
CA ALA A 188 10.86 1.87 4.64
C ALA A 188 11.25 0.40 4.50
N GLY A 189 10.23 -0.47 4.35
CA GLY A 189 10.41 -1.91 4.13
C GLY A 189 10.21 -2.36 2.69
N CYS A 190 9.77 -1.48 1.78
CA CYS A 190 9.53 -1.83 0.38
C CYS A 190 9.89 -0.67 -0.57
N THR A 191 10.21 -1.00 -1.81
CA THR A 191 10.68 -0.04 -2.83
C THR A 191 9.65 1.01 -3.21
N GLN A 192 8.35 0.75 -3.01
CA GLN A 192 7.28 1.74 -3.19
C GLN A 192 7.39 2.95 -2.25
N MET A 193 8.17 2.81 -1.18
CA MET A 193 8.43 3.89 -0.24
C MET A 193 9.64 4.75 -0.63
N LEU A 194 10.29 4.49 -1.77
CA LEU A 194 11.54 5.17 -2.16
C LEU A 194 11.36 6.70 -2.21
N ASP A 195 10.26 7.19 -2.76
CA ASP A 195 9.94 8.61 -2.77
C ASP A 195 9.81 9.17 -1.34
N LEU A 196 9.18 8.42 -0.43
CA LEU A 196 9.05 8.83 0.97
C LEU A 196 10.41 8.86 1.68
N VAL A 197 11.30 7.92 1.33
CA VAL A 197 12.69 7.88 1.84
C VAL A 197 13.45 9.15 1.47
N HIS A 198 13.26 9.66 0.25
CA HIS A 198 13.92 10.90 -0.21
C HIS A 198 13.31 12.18 0.35
N LEU A 199 12.02 12.17 0.69
CA LEU A 199 11.28 13.37 1.12
C LEU A 199 11.23 13.55 2.64
N ALA A 200 11.43 12.48 3.41
CA ALA A 200 11.41 12.54 4.86
C ALA A 200 12.69 13.18 5.44
N GLY A 201 12.57 13.80 6.62
CA GLY A 201 13.73 14.35 7.32
C GLY A 201 14.71 13.28 7.82
N GLU A 202 14.21 12.11 8.20
CA GLU A 202 15.02 10.93 8.52
C GLU A 202 14.42 9.70 7.86
N SER A 203 15.24 8.93 7.16
CA SER A 203 14.85 7.66 6.58
C SER A 203 15.69 6.51 7.12
N VAL A 204 15.01 5.43 7.50
CA VAL A 204 15.59 4.23 8.09
C VAL A 204 15.09 3.03 7.32
N VAL A 205 15.92 2.04 7.12
CA VAL A 205 15.54 0.79 6.44
C VAL A 205 16.01 -0.41 7.25
N PRO A 206 15.31 -1.56 7.18
CA PRO A 206 15.79 -2.81 7.76
C PRO A 206 17.14 -3.23 7.19
N ALA A 207 17.90 -4.02 7.95
CA ALA A 207 19.22 -4.52 7.53
C ALA A 207 19.16 -5.34 6.23
N ASP A 208 18.06 -6.05 6.02
CA ASP A 208 17.76 -6.86 4.82
C ASP A 208 16.97 -6.14 3.73
N ALA A 209 16.83 -4.80 3.82
CA ALA A 209 16.12 -4.02 2.79
C ALA A 209 16.76 -4.14 1.41
N ALA A 210 15.97 -3.92 0.37
CA ALA A 210 16.43 -3.90 -1.01
C ALA A 210 17.61 -2.93 -1.21
N PRO A 211 18.59 -3.24 -2.10
CA PRO A 211 19.78 -2.41 -2.30
C PRO A 211 19.47 -0.94 -2.59
N GLU A 212 18.43 -0.67 -3.38
CA GLU A 212 18.00 0.69 -3.74
C GLU A 212 17.58 1.50 -2.51
N LEU A 213 16.84 0.88 -1.59
CA LEU A 213 16.44 1.50 -0.34
C LEU A 213 17.64 1.76 0.59
N ARG A 214 18.56 0.79 0.69
CA ARG A 214 19.77 0.95 1.51
C ARG A 214 20.68 2.05 1.03
N LEU A 215 20.74 2.28 -0.28
CA LEU A 215 21.52 3.38 -0.88
C LEU A 215 20.87 4.75 -0.68
N ALA A 216 19.53 4.80 -0.62
CA ALA A 216 18.79 6.05 -0.49
C ALA A 216 18.58 6.50 0.96
N ALA A 217 18.54 5.55 1.92
CA ALA A 217 18.22 5.85 3.31
C ALA A 217 19.38 6.49 4.09
N ASN A 218 19.05 7.31 5.09
CA ASN A 218 20.03 7.91 6.00
C ASN A 218 20.74 6.87 6.86
N ARG A 219 20.04 5.79 7.26
CA ARG A 219 20.62 4.70 8.05
C ARG A 219 19.85 3.40 7.95
N MET A 220 20.44 2.33 8.42
CA MET A 220 19.82 1.01 8.55
C MET A 220 19.66 0.63 10.03
N THR A 221 18.67 -0.24 10.30
CA THR A 221 18.62 -0.97 11.59
C THR A 221 19.68 -2.07 11.63
N LEU A 222 19.97 -2.56 12.81
CA LEU A 222 20.82 -3.74 13.01
C LEU A 222 20.04 -5.03 12.74
N THR A 223 18.73 -4.99 12.90
CA THR A 223 17.82 -6.12 12.73
C THR A 223 17.12 -6.09 11.37
N ASP A 224 16.79 -7.29 10.89
CA ASP A 224 15.99 -7.50 9.68
C ASP A 224 14.51 -7.14 9.93
N HIS A 225 13.74 -7.05 8.84
CA HIS A 225 12.33 -6.70 8.92
C HIS A 225 11.52 -7.66 9.80
N ASP A 226 11.78 -8.99 9.75
CA ASP A 226 11.13 -10.00 10.57
C ASP A 226 11.73 -10.10 11.99
N ALA A 227 12.97 -9.65 12.19
CA ALA A 227 13.66 -9.69 13.45
C ALA A 227 13.43 -8.46 14.35
N GLY A 228 12.53 -7.55 13.93
CA GLY A 228 12.08 -6.45 14.77
C GLY A 228 12.66 -5.07 14.46
N ALA A 229 13.05 -4.79 13.22
CA ALA A 229 13.56 -3.47 12.77
C ALA A 229 12.68 -2.29 13.24
N ALA A 230 11.36 -2.43 13.17
CA ALA A 230 10.44 -1.41 13.65
C ALA A 230 10.51 -1.22 15.18
N ALA A 231 10.68 -2.31 15.93
CA ALA A 231 10.81 -2.23 17.38
C ALA A 231 12.13 -1.58 17.79
N GLU A 232 13.24 -1.92 17.12
CA GLU A 232 14.54 -1.30 17.31
C GLU A 232 14.47 0.21 17.10
N LEU A 233 13.90 0.66 15.98
CA LEU A 233 13.74 2.08 15.69
C LEU A 233 12.93 2.80 16.76
N LEU A 234 11.73 2.31 17.05
CA LEU A 234 10.81 2.96 17.99
C LEU A 234 11.36 2.97 19.42
N TYR A 235 12.01 1.89 19.85
CA TYR A 235 12.67 1.86 21.15
C TYR A 235 13.83 2.84 21.23
N GLY A 236 14.65 2.93 20.18
CA GLY A 236 15.73 3.91 20.09
C GLY A 236 15.22 5.36 20.14
N MET A 237 14.06 5.66 19.53
CA MET A 237 13.43 6.97 19.60
C MET A 237 12.97 7.31 21.03
N VAL A 238 12.32 6.36 21.72
CA VAL A 238 11.89 6.52 23.12
C VAL A 238 13.09 6.81 24.02
N ARG A 239 14.17 6.03 23.89
CA ARG A 239 15.40 6.21 24.67
C ARG A 239 16.05 7.58 24.47
N ARG A 240 16.12 8.04 23.23
CA ARG A 240 16.67 9.40 22.92
C ARG A 240 15.84 10.50 23.56
N ALA A 241 14.51 10.39 23.52
CA ALA A 241 13.62 11.36 24.15
C ALA A 241 13.83 11.41 25.70
N GLU A 242 14.06 10.27 26.36
CA GLU A 242 14.32 10.21 27.79
C GLU A 242 15.67 10.82 28.18
N THR A 243 16.68 10.77 27.30
CA THR A 243 18.00 11.37 27.58
C THR A 243 18.09 12.87 27.26
N SER A 244 17.11 13.40 26.55
CA SER A 244 17.04 14.82 26.15
C SER A 244 16.09 15.64 27.03
N ALA A 245 15.38 15.02 27.97
CA ALA A 245 14.46 15.64 28.92
C ALA A 245 15.10 15.79 30.29
#